data_e8c50ca86fcef1f808af3849ae32397f
#
_entry.id   e8c50ca86fcef1f808af3849ae32397f
#
_cell.length_a   1.000
_cell.length_b   1.000
_cell.length_c   1.000
_cell.angle_alpha   90.00
_cell.angle_beta   90.00
_cell.angle_gamma   90.00
#
_symmetry.space_group_name_H-M   'P 1'
#
loop_
_entity.id
_entity.type
_entity.pdbx_description
1 polymer ?
#
loop_
_entity_poly.entity_id
_entity_poly.type
_entity_poly.pdbx_seq_one_letter_code
_entity_poly.pdbx_strand_id
1 'polypeptide(L)'
;MPTREWNWSHAEKQTARRAFDRALDEEKEAAIRELKERVARIRSAEDIDDLWALEDWLRRRRKGIDDKFDYRYSVLPEVFARLLFEGAIEEADLSGLAREKVDEIRRIAGIYRDLASRRG
;
A
#
# COMPACT_ATOMS: atom_id res chain seq x y z
N MET A 1 -1.77 -18.93 15.38
CA MET A 1 -1.76 -17.76 16.27
C MET A 1 -3.13 -17.12 16.29
N PRO A 2 -3.73 -16.95 17.45
CA PRO A 2 -4.97 -16.22 17.51
C PRO A 2 -4.73 -14.78 17.09
N THR A 3 -5.55 -14.28 16.21
CA THR A 3 -5.54 -12.89 15.80
C THR A 3 -5.88 -12.05 17.04
N ARG A 4 -5.02 -11.10 17.37
CA ARG A 4 -5.33 -10.15 18.41
C ARG A 4 -6.49 -9.28 17.97
N GLU A 5 -7.61 -9.38 18.66
CA GLU A 5 -8.69 -8.43 18.48
C GLU A 5 -8.36 -7.18 19.27
N TRP A 6 -7.84 -6.19 18.61
CA TRP A 6 -7.59 -4.91 19.23
C TRP A 6 -8.82 -4.02 19.12
N ASN A 7 -9.14 -3.38 20.21
CA ASN A 7 -10.13 -2.30 20.19
C ASN A 7 -9.50 -1.06 19.58
N TRP A 8 -10.22 -0.44 18.68
CA TRP A 8 -9.80 0.80 18.03
C TRP A 8 -10.68 1.94 18.55
N SER A 9 -10.06 2.91 19.22
CA SER A 9 -10.77 4.10 19.69
C SER A 9 -11.20 4.95 18.50
N HIS A 10 -12.12 5.88 18.72
CA HIS A 10 -12.55 6.82 17.70
C HIS A 10 -11.37 7.61 17.13
N ALA A 11 -10.50 8.11 18.00
CA ALA A 11 -9.30 8.85 17.60
C ALA A 11 -8.35 7.98 16.76
N GLU A 12 -8.17 6.72 17.15
CA GLU A 12 -7.35 5.77 16.39
C GLU A 12 -7.93 5.48 15.01
N LYS A 13 -9.25 5.33 14.94
CA LYS A 13 -9.94 5.12 13.65
C LYS A 13 -9.73 6.31 12.70
N GLN A 14 -9.78 7.53 13.23
CA GLN A 14 -9.51 8.73 12.44
C GLN A 14 -8.09 8.79 11.93
N THR A 15 -7.12 8.48 12.79
CA THR A 15 -5.70 8.44 12.42
C THR A 15 -5.46 7.38 11.34
N ALA A 16 -5.99 6.17 11.54
CA ALA A 16 -5.86 5.07 10.60
C ALA A 16 -6.48 5.43 9.25
N ARG A 17 -7.68 6.01 9.25
CA ARG A 17 -8.37 6.39 8.02
C ARG A 17 -7.59 7.43 7.24
N ARG A 18 -7.06 8.43 7.93
CA ARG A 18 -6.28 9.51 7.30
C ARG A 18 -5.00 8.97 6.65
N ALA A 19 -4.25 8.15 7.38
CA ALA A 19 -3.01 7.56 6.87
C ALA A 19 -3.27 6.64 5.68
N PHE A 20 -4.30 5.80 5.79
CA PHE A 20 -4.68 4.86 4.74
C PHE A 20 -5.13 5.58 3.48
N ASP A 21 -6.06 6.53 3.60
CA ASP A 21 -6.61 7.24 2.44
C ASP A 21 -5.54 8.05 1.72
N ARG A 22 -4.64 8.69 2.46
CA ARG A 22 -3.54 9.45 1.86
C ARG A 22 -2.61 8.54 1.06
N ALA A 23 -2.21 7.42 1.64
CA ALA A 23 -1.34 6.46 0.96
C ALA A 23 -2.03 5.87 -0.28
N LEU A 24 -3.30 5.56 -0.18
CA LEU A 24 -4.09 5.04 -1.31
C LEU A 24 -4.19 6.07 -2.45
N ASP A 25 -4.46 7.32 -2.11
CA ASP A 25 -4.53 8.39 -3.12
C ASP A 25 -3.20 8.59 -3.83
N GLU A 26 -2.10 8.57 -3.10
CA GLU A 26 -0.76 8.66 -3.69
C GLU A 26 -0.46 7.50 -4.63
N GLU A 27 -0.87 6.29 -4.25
CA GLU A 27 -0.71 5.10 -5.09
C GLU A 27 -1.53 5.21 -6.38
N LYS A 28 -2.77 5.69 -6.27
CA LYS A 28 -3.64 5.91 -7.44
C LYS A 28 -3.06 6.97 -8.37
N GLU A 29 -2.56 8.06 -7.83
CA GLU A 29 -1.93 9.12 -8.61
C GLU A 29 -0.67 8.62 -9.32
N ALA A 30 0.13 7.79 -8.64
CA ALA A 30 1.31 7.17 -9.25
C ALA A 30 0.92 6.26 -10.42
N ALA A 31 -0.16 5.48 -10.27
CA ALA A 31 -0.67 4.63 -11.34
C ALA A 31 -1.13 5.46 -12.55
N ILE A 32 -1.80 6.59 -12.30
CA ILE A 32 -2.24 7.51 -13.36
C ILE A 32 -1.05 8.10 -14.12
N ARG A 33 -0.02 8.53 -13.41
CA ARG A 33 1.20 9.06 -14.04
C ARG A 33 1.88 8.02 -14.93
N GLU A 34 2.01 6.81 -14.43
CA GLU A 34 2.60 5.70 -15.18
C GLU A 34 1.76 5.35 -16.41
N LEU A 35 0.43 5.35 -16.28
CA LEU A 35 -0.48 5.12 -17.39
C LEU A 35 -0.25 6.14 -18.51
N LYS A 36 -0.15 7.41 -18.15
CA LYS A 36 0.07 8.49 -19.13
C LYS A 36 1.39 8.31 -19.89
N GLU A 37 2.44 7.92 -19.18
CA GLU A 37 3.73 7.63 -19.80
C GLU A 37 3.68 6.46 -20.76
N ARG A 38 2.97 5.39 -20.39
CA ARG A 38 2.80 4.20 -21.23
C ARG A 38 1.97 4.50 -22.46
N VAL A 39 0.88 5.26 -22.29
CA VAL A 39 0.02 5.68 -23.43
C VAL A 39 0.80 6.52 -24.43
N ALA A 40 1.68 7.39 -23.95
CA ALA A 40 2.49 8.26 -24.79
C ALA A 40 3.41 7.49 -25.75
N ARG A 41 3.74 6.25 -25.42
CA ARG A 41 4.58 5.37 -26.26
C ARG A 41 3.81 4.69 -27.37
N ILE A 42 2.48 4.71 -27.32
CA ILE A 42 1.60 4.07 -28.31
C ILE A 42 1.23 5.14 -29.34
N ARG A 43 1.87 5.10 -30.50
CA ARG A 43 1.77 6.17 -31.52
C ARG A 43 1.02 5.76 -32.76
N SER A 44 1.01 4.48 -33.07
CA SER A 44 0.41 3.98 -34.32
C SER A 44 0.04 2.50 -34.17
N ALA A 45 -0.54 1.94 -35.20
CA ALA A 45 -0.87 0.52 -35.27
C ALA A 45 0.35 -0.39 -35.10
N GLU A 46 1.55 0.10 -35.38
CA GLU A 46 2.79 -0.66 -35.15
C GLU A 46 3.05 -0.93 -33.68
N ASP A 47 2.50 -0.09 -32.81
CA ASP A 47 2.66 -0.21 -31.36
C ASP A 47 1.51 -0.99 -30.70
N ILE A 48 0.74 -1.76 -31.47
CA ILE A 48 -0.45 -2.46 -30.97
C ILE A 48 -0.14 -3.42 -29.81
N ASP A 49 1.03 -4.06 -29.85
CA ASP A 49 1.44 -4.97 -28.77
C ASP A 49 1.63 -4.22 -27.44
N ASP A 50 2.08 -2.98 -27.49
CA ASP A 50 2.20 -2.12 -26.30
C ASP A 50 0.82 -1.79 -25.74
N LEU A 51 -0.18 -1.62 -26.59
CA LEU A 51 -1.56 -1.39 -26.18
C LEU A 51 -2.11 -2.61 -25.43
N TRP A 52 -1.89 -3.82 -25.95
CA TRP A 52 -2.34 -5.05 -25.28
C TRP A 52 -1.57 -5.27 -23.96
N ALA A 53 -0.29 -4.97 -23.95
CA ALA A 53 0.52 -5.03 -22.72
C ALA A 53 0.02 -4.05 -21.67
N LEU A 54 -0.49 -2.90 -22.09
CA LEU A 54 -1.07 -1.89 -21.20
C LEU A 54 -2.32 -2.42 -20.50
N GLU A 55 -3.18 -3.14 -21.20
CA GLU A 55 -4.37 -3.77 -20.59
C GLU A 55 -3.97 -4.73 -19.48
N ASP A 56 -2.98 -5.59 -19.73
CA ASP A 56 -2.47 -6.52 -18.73
C ASP A 56 -1.85 -5.80 -17.54
N TRP A 57 -1.10 -4.74 -17.79
CA TRP A 57 -0.49 -3.93 -16.74
C TRP A 57 -1.56 -3.29 -15.85
N LEU A 58 -2.60 -2.72 -16.43
CA LEU A 58 -3.70 -2.10 -15.68
C LEU A 58 -4.40 -3.11 -14.79
N ARG A 59 -4.67 -4.29 -15.30
CA ARG A 59 -5.32 -5.36 -14.55
C ARG A 59 -4.49 -5.78 -13.34
N ARG A 60 -3.19 -5.98 -13.54
CA ARG A 60 -2.26 -6.34 -12.45
C ARG A 60 -2.11 -5.20 -11.44
N ARG A 61 -2.05 -3.97 -11.93
CA ARG A 61 -1.92 -2.79 -11.09
C ARG A 61 -3.14 -2.63 -10.19
N ARG A 62 -4.34 -2.79 -10.75
CA ARG A 62 -5.60 -2.73 -10.00
C ARG A 62 -5.64 -3.82 -8.93
N LYS A 63 -5.32 -5.04 -9.30
CA LYS A 63 -5.30 -6.15 -8.35
C LYS A 63 -4.30 -5.90 -7.23
N GLY A 64 -3.13 -5.41 -7.55
CA GLY A 64 -2.09 -5.07 -6.56
C GLY A 64 -2.56 -4.01 -5.57
N ILE A 65 -3.23 -2.97 -6.04
CA ILE A 65 -3.79 -1.92 -5.18
C ILE A 65 -4.89 -2.50 -4.29
N ASP A 66 -5.83 -3.24 -4.87
CA ASP A 66 -6.94 -3.83 -4.13
C ASP A 66 -6.46 -4.79 -3.03
N ASP A 67 -5.45 -5.61 -3.33
CA ASP A 67 -4.90 -6.57 -2.37
C ASP A 67 -4.10 -5.88 -1.25
N LYS A 68 -3.40 -4.79 -1.57
CA LYS A 68 -2.57 -4.06 -0.62
C LYS A 68 -3.39 -3.17 0.33
N PHE A 69 -4.42 -2.52 -0.19
CA PHE A 69 -5.22 -1.56 0.55
C PHE A 69 -6.53 -2.18 1.05
N ASP A 70 -6.42 -3.03 2.06
CA ASP A 70 -7.53 -3.72 2.69
C ASP A 70 -7.88 -3.01 4.00
N TYR A 71 -9.00 -2.27 4.03
CA TYR A 71 -9.41 -1.53 5.21
C TYR A 71 -10.30 -2.37 6.12
N ARG A 72 -9.69 -3.35 6.77
CA ARG A 72 -10.31 -4.13 7.84
C ARG A 72 -9.44 -4.00 9.08
N TYR A 73 -10.04 -3.66 10.20
CA TYR A 73 -9.28 -3.43 11.45
C TYR A 73 -8.43 -4.64 11.86
N SER A 74 -8.89 -5.84 11.54
CA SER A 74 -8.15 -7.07 11.84
C SER A 74 -6.83 -7.20 11.09
N VAL A 75 -6.69 -6.56 9.93
CA VAL A 75 -5.48 -6.64 9.09
C VAL A 75 -4.75 -5.30 8.95
N LEU A 76 -5.29 -4.22 9.49
CA LEU A 76 -4.66 -2.90 9.37
C LEU A 76 -3.22 -2.84 9.87
N PRO A 77 -2.84 -3.51 10.97
CA PRO A 77 -1.43 -3.49 11.38
C PRO A 77 -0.49 -4.03 10.31
N GLU A 78 -0.90 -5.07 9.61
CA GLU A 78 -0.12 -5.65 8.50
C GLU A 78 -0.09 -4.73 7.28
N VAL A 79 -1.23 -4.09 6.97
CA VAL A 79 -1.32 -3.11 5.88
C VAL A 79 -0.37 -1.94 6.14
N PHE A 80 -0.44 -1.36 7.33
CA PHE A 80 0.42 -0.24 7.70
C PHE A 80 1.90 -0.64 7.77
N ALA A 81 2.20 -1.86 8.19
CA ALA A 81 3.57 -2.36 8.21
C ALA A 81 4.16 -2.40 6.80
N ARG A 82 3.40 -2.87 5.83
CA ARG A 82 3.83 -2.88 4.44
C ARG A 82 4.01 -1.48 3.88
N LEU A 83 3.05 -0.57 4.17
CA LEU A 83 3.14 0.82 3.74
C LEU A 83 4.35 1.54 4.36
N LEU A 84 4.63 1.26 5.63
CA LEU A 84 5.79 1.79 6.33
C LEU A 84 7.09 1.27 5.72
N PHE A 85 7.15 -0.03 5.45
CA PHE A 85 8.31 -0.65 4.80
C PHE A 85 8.56 -0.05 3.41
N GLU A 86 7.51 0.19 2.63
CA GLU A 86 7.61 0.75 1.28
C GLU A 86 7.86 2.27 1.27
N GLY A 87 7.79 2.92 2.42
CA GLY A 87 7.96 4.37 2.51
C GLY A 87 6.72 5.16 2.09
N ALA A 88 5.57 4.50 1.93
CA ALA A 88 4.30 5.15 1.58
C ALA A 88 3.70 5.94 2.75
N ILE A 89 4.03 5.53 3.97
CA ILE A 89 3.72 6.27 5.19
C ILE A 89 4.98 6.38 6.06
N GLU A 90 4.98 7.34 6.98
CA GLU A 90 6.01 7.50 7.98
C GLU A 90 5.45 7.18 9.37
N GLU A 91 6.31 6.95 10.35
CA GLU A 91 5.87 6.70 11.72
C GLU A 91 5.03 7.85 12.28
N ALA A 92 5.32 9.09 11.88
CA ALA A 92 4.54 10.25 12.29
C ALA A 92 3.06 10.13 11.89
N ASP A 93 2.77 9.46 10.77
CA ASP A 93 1.41 9.24 10.30
C ASP A 93 0.61 8.33 11.24
N LEU A 94 1.29 7.57 12.09
CA LEU A 94 0.70 6.63 13.03
C LEU A 94 0.63 7.19 14.45
N SER A 95 0.95 8.46 14.65
CA SER A 95 1.10 9.07 15.97
C SER A 95 -0.19 9.10 16.81
N GLY A 96 -1.34 8.91 16.21
CA GLY A 96 -2.63 8.83 16.94
C GLY A 96 -2.99 7.42 17.40
N LEU A 97 -2.18 6.41 17.07
CA LEU A 97 -2.43 5.02 17.47
C LEU A 97 -1.79 4.71 18.82
N ALA A 98 -2.38 3.77 19.55
CA ALA A 98 -1.81 3.28 20.80
C ALA A 98 -0.43 2.69 20.54
N ARG A 99 0.46 2.83 21.51
CA ARG A 99 1.86 2.38 21.41
C ARG A 99 1.97 0.91 21.01
N GLU A 100 1.11 0.06 21.56
CA GLU A 100 1.10 -1.37 21.25
C GLU A 100 0.88 -1.64 19.78
N LYS A 101 0.00 -0.87 19.14
CA LYS A 101 -0.28 -1.00 17.70
C LYS A 101 0.91 -0.54 16.87
N VAL A 102 1.52 0.58 17.24
CA VAL A 102 2.72 1.10 16.56
C VAL A 102 3.88 0.11 16.68
N ASP A 103 4.08 -0.46 17.87
CA ASP A 103 5.14 -1.45 18.09
C ASP A 103 4.94 -2.70 17.23
N GLU A 104 3.70 -3.17 17.10
CA GLU A 104 3.37 -4.32 16.26
C GLU A 104 3.61 -4.01 14.76
N ILE A 105 3.22 -2.82 14.32
CA ILE A 105 3.46 -2.37 12.95
C ILE A 105 4.97 -2.33 12.66
N ARG A 106 5.77 -1.79 13.58
CA ARG A 106 7.24 -1.76 13.43
C ARG A 106 7.83 -3.15 13.37
N ARG A 107 7.33 -4.06 14.20
CA ARG A 107 7.79 -5.45 14.23
C ARG A 107 7.57 -6.14 12.89
N ILE A 108 6.38 -6.00 12.34
CA ILE A 108 6.02 -6.60 11.04
C ILE A 108 6.83 -5.94 9.91
N ALA A 109 6.99 -4.62 9.94
CA ALA A 109 7.81 -3.91 8.97
C ALA A 109 9.26 -4.39 8.99
N GLY A 110 9.78 -4.70 10.18
CA GLY A 110 11.11 -5.29 10.37
C GLY A 110 11.25 -6.65 9.70
N ILE A 111 10.20 -7.46 9.73
CA ILE A 111 10.16 -8.76 9.03
C ILE A 111 10.29 -8.55 7.52
N TYR A 112 9.56 -7.60 6.96
CA TYR A 112 9.67 -7.26 5.54
C TYR A 112 11.10 -6.83 5.16
N ARG A 113 11.74 -6.02 6.00
CA ARG A 113 13.13 -5.57 5.78
C ARG A 113 14.10 -6.74 5.80
N ASP A 114 13.95 -7.66 6.73
CA ASP A 114 14.80 -8.84 6.86
C ASP A 114 14.66 -9.75 5.64
N LEU A 115 13.43 -9.96 5.17
CA LEU A 115 13.17 -10.76 3.98
C LEU A 115 13.74 -10.09 2.72
N ALA A 116 13.65 -8.78 2.61
CA ALA A 116 14.20 -8.03 1.49
C ALA A 116 15.73 -8.10 1.47
N SER A 117 16.39 -8.01 2.63
CA SER A 117 17.85 -8.13 2.73
C SER A 117 18.37 -9.50 2.32
N ARG A 118 17.60 -10.55 2.55
CA ARG A 118 17.97 -11.93 2.16
C ARG A 118 17.89 -12.17 0.66
N ARG A 119 17.14 -11.35 -0.05
CA ARG A 119 16.98 -11.45 -1.50
C ARG A 119 18.03 -10.66 -2.28
N GLY A 120 18.66 -9.73 -1.60
CA GLY A 120 19.72 -8.94 -2.18
C GLY A 120 21.04 -9.65 -2.04
#